data_13fac1e0ebd40a9ac0043845a00d672d
#
_entry.id   13fac1e0ebd40a9ac0043845a00d672d
#
_cell.length_a   1.000
_cell.length_b   1.000
_cell.length_c   1.000
_cell.angle_alpha   90.00
_cell.angle_beta   90.00
_cell.angle_gamma   90.00
#
_symmetry.space_group_name_H-M   'P 1'
#
loop_
_entity.id
_entity.type
_entity.pdbx_description
1 polymer ?
#
loop_
_entity_poly.entity_id
_entity_poly.type
_entity_poly.pdbx_seq_one_letter_code
_entity_poly.pdbx_strand_id
1 'polypeptide(L)'
;HNAVAEIEIRTAALDQRSMVCDFSDVKRLVKSWIDREIDHKMILRSDDPLVNPLRELGEPVFLVESNPTVERIARLIYEHVQQSGLPVVRVKVWETPTSSATYEPDASSAKA
;
A
#
# COMPACT_ATOMS: atom_id res chain seq x y z
N HIS A 1 -15.73 -5.84 -0.60
CA HIS A 1 -14.87 -5.83 -1.80
C HIS A 1 -13.51 -6.41 -1.48
N ASN A 2 -13.00 -7.21 -2.41
CA ASN A 2 -11.63 -7.71 -2.34
C ASN A 2 -10.76 -6.93 -3.32
N ALA A 3 -9.67 -6.38 -2.83
CA ALA A 3 -8.69 -5.73 -3.67
C ALA A 3 -7.42 -6.59 -3.73
N VAL A 4 -6.66 -6.46 -4.80
CA VAL A 4 -5.37 -7.13 -4.95
C VAL A 4 -4.29 -6.07 -5.11
N ALA A 5 -3.25 -6.17 -4.30
CA ALA A 5 -2.09 -5.28 -4.41
C ALA A 5 -0.92 -6.07 -5.00
N GLU A 6 -0.39 -5.58 -6.12
CA GLU A 6 0.83 -6.11 -6.72
C GLU A 6 1.97 -5.17 -6.40
N ILE A 7 3.02 -5.72 -5.83
CA ILE A 7 4.19 -4.95 -5.42
C ILE A 7 5.38 -5.42 -6.23
N GLU A 8 5.91 -4.52 -7.05
CA GLU A 8 7.09 -4.83 -7.85
C GLU A 8 8.35 -4.38 -7.13
N ILE A 9 9.23 -5.31 -6.90
CA ILE A 9 10.51 -5.09 -6.24
C ILE A 9 11.63 -5.37 -7.23
N ARG A 10 12.61 -4.47 -7.30
CA ARG A 10 13.70 -4.58 -8.27
C ARG A 10 15.01 -4.17 -7.63
N THR A 11 16.07 -4.89 -7.96
CA THR A 11 17.42 -4.55 -7.51
C THR A 11 18.42 -4.73 -8.65
N ALA A 12 19.51 -3.98 -8.59
CA ALA A 12 20.60 -4.10 -9.58
C ALA A 12 21.41 -5.38 -9.41
N ALA A 13 21.44 -5.95 -8.21
CA ALA A 13 22.20 -7.17 -7.93
C ALA A 13 21.42 -8.04 -6.95
N LEU A 14 21.53 -9.36 -7.13
CA LEU A 14 20.92 -10.32 -6.23
C LEU A 14 21.75 -10.43 -4.95
N ASP A 15 21.13 -10.86 -3.86
CA ASP A 15 21.82 -11.09 -2.60
C ASP A 15 22.63 -12.39 -2.64
N GLN A 16 23.26 -12.76 -1.51
CA GLN A 16 24.08 -13.96 -1.41
C GLN A 16 23.30 -15.25 -1.68
N ARG A 17 21.98 -15.22 -1.56
CA ARG A 17 21.09 -16.35 -1.84
C ARG A 17 20.53 -16.32 -3.26
N SER A 18 21.04 -15.43 -4.11
CA SER A 18 20.56 -15.22 -5.49
C SER A 18 19.11 -14.74 -5.55
N MET A 19 18.69 -13.94 -4.57
CA MET A 19 17.33 -13.41 -4.48
C MET A 19 17.33 -11.88 -4.45
N VAL A 20 16.25 -11.27 -4.95
CA VAL A 20 16.01 -9.84 -4.76
C VAL A 20 15.73 -9.58 -3.28
N CYS A 21 14.86 -10.40 -2.69
CA CYS A 21 14.56 -10.41 -1.27
C CYS A 21 13.88 -11.74 -0.93
N ASP A 22 13.75 -12.03 0.35
CA ASP A 22 13.04 -13.20 0.81
C ASP A 22 11.53 -12.89 0.87
N PHE A 23 10.69 -13.78 0.36
CA PHE A 23 9.24 -13.62 0.45
C PHE A 23 8.73 -13.55 1.89
N SER A 24 9.44 -14.17 2.84
CA SER A 24 9.08 -14.06 4.25
C SER A 24 9.22 -12.63 4.76
N ASP A 25 10.19 -11.88 4.26
CA ASP A 25 10.35 -10.46 4.59
C ASP A 25 9.20 -9.64 4.02
N VAL A 26 8.77 -9.95 2.80
CA VAL A 26 7.61 -9.27 2.20
C VAL A 26 6.36 -9.53 3.03
N LYS A 27 6.12 -10.78 3.44
CA LYS A 27 4.98 -11.10 4.29
C LYS A 27 5.04 -10.35 5.63
N ARG A 28 6.20 -10.33 6.25
CA ARG A 28 6.38 -9.70 7.56
C ARG A 28 6.23 -8.18 7.48
N LEU A 29 6.82 -7.55 6.47
CA LEU A 29 6.88 -6.09 6.38
C LEU A 29 5.67 -5.48 5.67
N VAL A 30 5.06 -6.20 4.75
CA VAL A 30 3.99 -5.66 3.90
C VAL A 30 2.64 -6.28 4.22
N LYS A 31 2.52 -7.61 4.10
CA LYS A 31 1.24 -8.28 4.31
C LYS A 31 0.71 -8.08 5.72
N SER A 32 1.58 -8.20 6.72
CA SER A 32 1.19 -7.99 8.12
C SER A 32 0.70 -6.56 8.35
N TRP A 33 1.34 -5.57 7.73
CA TRP A 33 0.94 -4.18 7.83
C TRP A 33 -0.42 -3.95 7.17
N ILE A 34 -0.63 -4.49 5.96
CA ILE A 34 -1.91 -4.39 5.26
C ILE A 34 -3.02 -5.03 6.09
N ASP A 35 -2.79 -6.23 6.61
CA ASP A 35 -3.78 -6.95 7.42
C ASP A 35 -4.14 -6.19 8.70
N ARG A 36 -3.17 -5.53 9.31
CA ARG A 36 -3.38 -4.79 10.57
C ARG A 36 -4.01 -3.41 10.34
N GLU A 37 -3.56 -2.68 9.32
CA GLU A 37 -3.89 -1.26 9.18
C GLU A 37 -4.99 -0.98 8.15
N ILE A 38 -5.10 -1.77 7.10
CA ILE A 38 -5.98 -1.48 5.97
C ILE A 38 -7.10 -2.51 5.81
N ASP A 39 -6.77 -3.80 5.90
CA ASP A 39 -7.70 -4.86 5.60
C ASP A 39 -8.90 -4.85 6.57
N HIS A 40 -10.09 -4.99 6.01
CA HIS A 40 -11.36 -4.92 6.75
C HIS A 40 -11.57 -3.61 7.50
N LYS A 41 -10.94 -2.52 7.03
CA LYS A 41 -11.16 -1.19 7.59
C LYS A 41 -11.78 -0.27 6.56
N MET A 42 -12.58 0.68 7.04
CA MET A 42 -13.08 1.76 6.20
C MET A 42 -11.98 2.81 6.08
N ILE A 43 -11.53 3.07 4.86
CA ILE A 43 -10.51 4.09 4.60
C ILE A 43 -11.23 5.40 4.30
N LEU A 44 -11.05 6.38 5.15
CA LEU A 44 -11.73 7.67 5.04
C LEU A 44 -10.75 8.82 5.15
N ARG A 45 -11.08 9.91 4.48
CA ARG A 45 -10.38 11.17 4.70
C ARG A 45 -10.65 11.65 6.13
N SER A 46 -9.65 12.22 6.78
CA SER A 46 -9.72 12.58 8.20
C SER A 46 -10.86 13.54 8.53
N ASP A 47 -11.31 14.35 7.56
CA ASP A 47 -12.43 15.30 7.74
C ASP A 47 -13.78 14.76 7.25
N ASP A 48 -13.85 13.46 6.91
CA ASP A 48 -15.09 12.86 6.43
C ASP A 48 -16.13 12.83 7.58
N PRO A 49 -17.38 13.27 7.34
CA PRO A 49 -18.42 13.26 8.38
C PRO A 49 -18.73 11.88 8.94
N LEU A 50 -18.40 10.79 8.21
CA LEU A 50 -18.66 9.43 8.68
C LEU A 50 -17.66 8.94 9.72
N VAL A 51 -16.53 9.65 9.92
CA VAL A 51 -15.47 9.19 10.84
C VAL A 51 -16.00 9.03 12.26
N ASN A 52 -16.63 10.06 12.80
CA ASN A 52 -17.13 10.03 14.18
C ASN A 52 -18.26 9.02 14.39
N PRO A 53 -19.32 8.97 13.54
CA PRO A 53 -20.35 7.95 13.68
C PRO A 53 -19.82 6.51 13.64
N LEU A 54 -18.87 6.22 12.75
CA LEU A 54 -18.29 4.88 12.66
C LEU A 54 -17.47 4.53 13.90
N ARG A 55 -16.69 5.48 14.41
CA ARG A 55 -15.92 5.26 15.65
C ARG A 55 -16.83 5.03 16.86
N GLU A 56 -17.93 5.76 16.94
CA GLU A 56 -18.91 5.57 18.01
C GLU A 56 -19.54 4.19 17.95
N LEU A 57 -19.70 3.61 16.76
CA LEU A 57 -20.21 2.26 16.57
C LEU A 57 -19.15 1.18 16.78
N GLY A 58 -17.88 1.58 17.03
CA GLY A 58 -16.78 0.63 17.19
C GLY A 58 -16.26 0.06 15.90
N GLU A 59 -16.62 0.66 14.75
CA GLU A 59 -16.15 0.19 13.44
C GLU A 59 -14.72 0.69 13.20
N PRO A 60 -13.82 -0.20 12.70
CA PRO A 60 -12.43 0.18 12.46
C PRO A 60 -12.31 1.11 11.25
N VAL A 61 -11.59 2.21 11.44
CA VAL A 61 -11.40 3.23 10.41
C VAL A 61 -9.89 3.50 10.26
N PHE A 62 -9.44 3.61 9.02
CA PHE A 62 -8.11 4.07 8.69
C PHE A 62 -8.21 5.45 8.05
N LEU A 63 -7.54 6.45 8.63
CA LEU A 63 -7.66 7.84 8.17
C LEU A 63 -6.53 8.21 7.22
N VAL A 64 -6.87 8.93 6.15
CA VAL A 64 -5.93 9.49 5.19
C VAL A 64 -6.19 10.99 5.05
N GLU A 65 -5.19 11.73 4.57
CA GLU A 65 -5.27 13.19 4.47
C GLU A 65 -5.86 13.68 3.14
N SER A 66 -6.15 12.77 2.22
CA SER A 66 -6.75 13.08 0.93
C SER A 66 -7.86 12.08 0.64
N ASN A 67 -8.59 12.25 -0.47
CA ASN A 67 -9.62 11.31 -0.85
C ASN A 67 -9.03 9.89 -1.03
N PRO A 68 -9.67 8.85 -0.47
CA PRO A 68 -9.15 7.48 -0.50
C PRO A 68 -9.43 6.79 -1.84
N THR A 69 -8.90 7.35 -2.91
CA THR A 69 -8.98 6.75 -4.25
C THR A 69 -8.04 5.55 -4.35
N VAL A 70 -8.25 4.71 -5.36
CA VAL A 70 -7.35 3.56 -5.62
C VAL A 70 -5.92 4.03 -5.88
N GLU A 71 -5.77 5.16 -6.57
CA GLU A 71 -4.47 5.80 -6.81
C GLU A 71 -3.78 6.17 -5.50
N ARG A 72 -4.54 6.73 -4.57
CA ARG A 72 -3.98 7.14 -3.27
C ARG A 72 -3.62 5.93 -2.41
N ILE A 73 -4.41 4.89 -2.47
CA ILE A 73 -4.13 3.64 -1.74
C ILE A 73 -2.86 2.99 -2.29
N ALA A 74 -2.68 2.96 -3.62
CA ALA A 74 -1.46 2.43 -4.23
C ALA A 74 -0.23 3.20 -3.75
N ARG A 75 -0.31 4.52 -3.69
CA ARG A 75 0.78 5.36 -3.17
C ARG A 75 1.05 5.11 -1.69
N LEU A 76 0.00 4.97 -0.90
CA LEU A 76 0.14 4.69 0.53
C LEU A 76 0.90 3.38 0.76
N ILE A 77 0.56 2.33 0.02
CA ILE A 77 1.24 1.05 0.11
C ILE A 77 2.70 1.20 -0.34
N TYR A 78 2.93 1.91 -1.45
CA TYR A 78 4.29 2.15 -1.96
C TYR A 78 5.16 2.82 -0.89
N GLU A 79 4.66 3.88 -0.27
CA GLU A 79 5.42 4.62 0.74
C GLU A 79 5.75 3.75 1.94
N HIS A 80 4.82 2.90 2.37
CA HIS A 80 5.07 1.98 3.47
C HIS A 80 6.16 0.95 3.10
N VAL A 81 6.05 0.35 1.92
CA VAL A 81 7.02 -0.66 1.47
C VAL A 81 8.41 -0.03 1.34
N GLN A 82 8.49 1.18 0.79
CA GLN A 82 9.74 1.92 0.67
C GLN A 82 10.36 2.19 2.05
N GLN A 83 9.56 2.65 3.00
CA GLN A 83 10.03 2.93 4.36
C GLN A 83 10.46 1.67 5.09
N SER A 84 9.95 0.50 4.71
CA SER A 84 10.36 -0.79 5.27
C SER A 84 11.72 -1.25 4.77
N GLY A 85 12.33 -0.53 3.82
CA GLY A 85 13.65 -0.84 3.30
C GLY A 85 13.67 -1.79 2.11
N LEU A 86 12.51 -2.21 1.60
CA LEU A 86 12.43 -3.05 0.41
C LEU A 86 12.63 -2.19 -0.85
N PRO A 87 13.32 -2.72 -1.88
CA PRO A 87 13.59 -1.97 -3.11
C PRO A 87 12.37 -1.95 -4.04
N VAL A 88 11.28 -1.34 -3.58
CA VAL A 88 10.04 -1.24 -4.33
C VAL A 88 10.18 -0.20 -5.45
N VAL A 89 9.65 -0.53 -6.62
CA VAL A 89 9.63 0.39 -7.77
C VAL A 89 8.22 0.76 -8.18
N ARG A 90 7.22 -0.07 -7.87
CA ARG A 90 5.85 0.16 -8.33
C ARG A 90 4.88 -0.61 -7.47
N VAL A 91 3.70 -0.03 -7.23
CA VAL A 91 2.57 -0.72 -6.60
C VAL A 91 1.35 -0.54 -7.48
N LYS A 92 0.68 -1.65 -7.79
CA LYS A 92 -0.55 -1.64 -8.55
C LYS A 92 -1.66 -2.24 -7.70
N VAL A 93 -2.76 -1.52 -7.59
CA VAL A 93 -3.93 -1.98 -6.82
C VAL A 93 -5.08 -2.23 -7.78
N TRP A 94 -5.60 -3.45 -7.75
CA TRP A 94 -6.75 -3.86 -8.51
C TRP A 94 -8.00 -3.72 -7.64
N GLU A 95 -8.91 -2.87 -8.03
CA GLU A 95 -10.20 -2.72 -7.38
C GLU A 95 -11.17 -3.81 -7.83
N THR A 96 -11.11 -4.12 -9.13
CA THR A 96 -11.86 -5.20 -9.79
C THR A 96 -10.92 -5.94 -10.73
N PRO A 97 -11.32 -7.08 -11.32
CA PRO A 97 -10.48 -7.77 -12.29
C PRO A 97 -10.09 -6.95 -13.53
N THR A 98 -10.81 -5.84 -13.78
CA THR A 98 -10.58 -5.01 -14.96
C THR A 98 -10.25 -3.56 -14.64
N SER A 99 -10.20 -3.17 -13.36
CA SER A 99 -9.96 -1.79 -12.95
C SER A 99 -8.81 -1.75 -11.94
N SER A 100 -7.79 -0.97 -12.25
CA SER A 100 -6.62 -0.86 -11.39
C SER A 100 -6.01 0.54 -11.46
N ALA A 101 -5.20 0.86 -10.47
CA ALA A 101 -4.37 2.05 -10.46
C ALA A 101 -2.95 1.66 -10.08
N THR A 102 -1.97 2.34 -10.67
CA THR A 102 -0.56 2.07 -10.45
C THR A 102 0.12 3.32 -9.92
N TYR A 103 0.88 3.18 -8.84
CA TYR A 103 1.80 4.22 -8.40
C TYR A 103 3.23 3.80 -8.69
N GLU A 104 3.90 4.63 -9.46
CA GLU A 104 5.32 4.47 -9.78
C GLU A 104 5.91 5.87 -9.82
N PRO A 105 6.85 6.21 -8.93
CA PRO A 105 7.48 7.52 -9.00
C PRO A 105 8.15 7.71 -10.35
N ASP A 106 7.96 8.90 -10.92
CA ASP A 106 8.67 9.26 -12.13
C ASP A 106 10.17 9.30 -11.86
N ALA A 107 10.97 9.02 -12.89
CA ALA A 107 12.43 8.95 -12.76
C ALA A 107 13.02 10.25 -12.23
N SER A 108 12.46 11.42 -12.57
CA SER A 108 12.91 12.70 -12.04
C SER A 108 12.54 12.86 -10.56
N SER A 109 11.38 12.39 -10.14
CA SER A 109 10.98 12.38 -8.73
C SER A 109 11.85 11.45 -7.90
N ALA A 110 12.23 10.30 -8.46
CA ALA A 110 13.07 9.33 -7.78
C ALA A 110 14.49 9.85 -7.55
N LYS A 111 14.94 10.81 -8.36
CA LYS A 111 16.27 11.41 -8.26
C LYS A 111 16.30 12.63 -7.35
N ALA A 112 15.17 13.16 -7.04
CA ALA A 112 15.05 14.31 -6.14
C ALA A 112 15.15 13.88 -4.65
#